data_11cf8f88f76a83a89303b10830f292cd
#
_entry.id   11cf8f88f76a83a89303b10830f292cd
#
_cell.length_a   1.000
_cell.length_b   1.000
_cell.length_c   1.000
_cell.angle_alpha   90.00
_cell.angle_beta   90.00
_cell.angle_gamma   90.00
#
_symmetry.space_group_name_H-M   'P 1'
#
loop_
_entity.id
_entity.type
_entity.pdbx_description
1 polymer ?
#
loop_
_entity_poly.entity_id
_entity_poly.type
_entity_poly.pdbx_seq_one_letter_code
_entity_poly.pdbx_strand_id
1 'polypeptide(L)'
;MTPMLQQYLEIKENYREYILMYRIGDFYEMFYDDAKTASAELDLVLTGRDNGDEERAPMCGVPFHAVDNYIGRLVSKGYKVAICEQMEDPALAKGLVRREVIRMVTPGTVTETAFLDEKKNNYICAICLDGDSVGVCFADISTGDVSATEFSGEHKLQKLIGEFGTHLPSEAVLNCSAAELGEAGEFLKTRARCLINEDHAYRFDGAEALAAAKSHLSSLPEEFESETDTALRAFGALISYAEETQKNDLSNLGEINYYKNGEYLEIDVNTRRSLELCETMRRAEKKGTLLWVLDKTKTAAGARLLRKYIDFPLVSPNAINRRLDAVEELYKKVSLRGEVGEALSGILDMERIITKIVYGTAGARDMRAIANTAEKLPYIKALISSCSSEELSFTSKEIDALADIYELINASIVEDPPFSIREGGFIKDGYNSDVDYLRSIMQNSKDWINKIEETEKSETGIRTLKIGYNRVFGYYIEVSKSFINDVPERYIRKQTLANCERYITQELKDMETQVLGATDKLQALEYQLFTEIREKVADNVHRIQKTASMLA
;
A
#
# COMPACT_ATOMS: atom_id res chain seq x y z
N MET A 1 -28.42 -22.03 11.38
CA MET A 1 -27.29 -21.15 10.88
C MET A 1 -26.44 -21.92 9.88
N THR A 2 -26.04 -21.31 8.76
CA THR A 2 -25.21 -21.95 7.75
C THR A 2 -23.74 -22.03 8.19
N PRO A 3 -22.96 -23.05 7.78
CA PRO A 3 -21.56 -23.22 8.19
C PRO A 3 -20.68 -22.00 7.85
N MET A 4 -20.96 -21.32 6.74
CA MET A 4 -20.22 -20.12 6.32
C MET A 4 -20.47 -18.93 7.27
N LEU A 5 -21.71 -18.71 7.69
CA LEU A 5 -22.03 -17.64 8.66
C LEU A 5 -21.51 -17.97 10.07
N GLN A 6 -21.44 -19.26 10.41
CA GLN A 6 -20.79 -19.69 11.66
C GLN A 6 -19.30 -19.34 11.63
N GLN A 7 -18.58 -19.66 10.54
CA GLN A 7 -17.16 -19.27 10.36
C GLN A 7 -16.97 -17.75 10.43
N TYR A 8 -17.90 -16.97 9.82
CA TYR A 8 -17.86 -15.51 9.91
C TYR A 8 -17.93 -15.03 11.36
N LEU A 9 -18.86 -15.56 12.15
CA LEU A 9 -19.03 -15.17 13.56
C LEU A 9 -17.84 -15.58 14.43
N GLU A 10 -17.28 -16.77 14.22
CA GLU A 10 -16.08 -17.25 14.91
C GLU A 10 -14.88 -16.31 14.65
N ILE A 11 -14.69 -15.87 13.39
CA ILE A 11 -13.65 -14.88 13.06
C ILE A 11 -13.99 -13.52 13.68
N LYS A 12 -15.25 -13.07 13.54
CA LYS A 12 -15.69 -11.76 14.06
C LYS A 12 -15.50 -11.63 15.58
N GLU A 13 -15.58 -12.71 16.32
CA GLU A 13 -15.39 -12.70 17.77
C GLU A 13 -14.00 -12.19 18.18
N ASN A 14 -12.98 -12.45 17.37
CA ASN A 14 -11.62 -11.95 17.58
C ASN A 14 -11.42 -10.51 17.07
N TYR A 15 -12.33 -10.00 16.22
CA TYR A 15 -12.23 -8.69 15.56
C TYR A 15 -13.49 -7.84 15.80
N ARG A 16 -14.00 -7.82 17.04
CA ARG A 16 -15.29 -7.16 17.39
C ARG A 16 -15.32 -5.68 17.03
N GLU A 17 -14.21 -4.97 17.22
CA GLU A 17 -14.08 -3.53 16.95
C GLU A 17 -13.89 -3.19 15.46
N TYR A 18 -13.67 -4.19 14.62
CA TYR A 18 -13.40 -4.02 13.20
C TYR A 18 -14.62 -4.32 12.36
N ILE A 19 -14.88 -3.57 11.30
CA ILE A 19 -15.79 -3.98 10.24
C ILE A 19 -15.11 -5.12 9.48
N LEU A 20 -15.67 -6.33 9.53
CA LEU A 20 -15.09 -7.51 8.91
C LEU A 20 -15.51 -7.61 7.44
N MET A 21 -14.59 -7.34 6.54
CA MET A 21 -14.74 -7.57 5.10
C MET A 21 -14.37 -9.01 4.75
N TYR A 22 -15.39 -9.84 4.54
CA TYR A 22 -15.27 -11.28 4.41
C TYR A 22 -15.37 -11.72 2.96
N ARG A 23 -14.30 -12.29 2.39
CA ARG A 23 -14.23 -12.67 0.99
C ARG A 23 -15.13 -13.85 0.63
N ILE A 24 -16.01 -13.63 -0.36
CA ILE A 24 -16.86 -14.66 -0.96
C ILE A 24 -16.86 -14.48 -2.47
N GLY A 25 -16.15 -15.34 -3.17
CA GLY A 25 -15.98 -15.23 -4.63
C GLY A 25 -15.39 -13.87 -5.03
N ASP A 26 -16.10 -13.11 -5.85
CA ASP A 26 -15.65 -11.80 -6.34
C ASP A 26 -16.08 -10.62 -5.47
N PHE A 27 -16.59 -10.88 -4.26
CA PHE A 27 -17.05 -9.85 -3.35
C PHE A 27 -16.40 -9.96 -1.98
N TYR A 28 -16.27 -8.81 -1.29
CA TYR A 28 -16.19 -8.77 0.15
C TYR A 28 -17.58 -8.48 0.70
N GLU A 29 -18.09 -9.41 1.47
CA GLU A 29 -19.43 -9.31 2.10
C GLU A 29 -19.28 -9.01 3.59
N MET A 30 -20.16 -8.19 4.10
CA MET A 30 -20.30 -7.85 5.52
C MET A 30 -21.67 -8.30 6.00
N PHE A 31 -21.75 -8.75 7.25
CA PHE A 31 -22.96 -9.32 7.80
C PHE A 31 -23.37 -8.65 9.12
N TYR A 32 -24.61 -8.82 9.51
CA TYR A 32 -25.19 -8.35 10.77
C TYR A 32 -24.97 -6.84 10.99
N ASP A 33 -24.40 -6.44 12.12
CA ASP A 33 -24.18 -5.03 12.47
C ASP A 33 -23.10 -4.38 11.60
N ASP A 34 -22.09 -5.13 11.16
CA ASP A 34 -21.10 -4.63 10.19
C ASP A 34 -21.79 -4.24 8.87
N ALA A 35 -22.76 -5.04 8.41
CA ALA A 35 -23.50 -4.74 7.19
C ALA A 35 -24.36 -3.49 7.33
N LYS A 36 -25.02 -3.30 8.48
CA LYS A 36 -25.85 -2.11 8.75
C LYS A 36 -24.97 -0.86 8.77
N THR A 37 -23.84 -0.92 9.47
CA THR A 37 -22.88 0.19 9.56
C THR A 37 -22.30 0.51 8.19
N ALA A 38 -21.73 -0.48 7.50
CA ALA A 38 -21.13 -0.27 6.19
C ALA A 38 -22.13 0.19 5.13
N SER A 39 -23.37 -0.34 5.14
CA SER A 39 -24.44 0.12 4.25
C SER A 39 -24.75 1.61 4.44
N ALA A 40 -24.86 2.06 5.68
CA ALA A 40 -25.16 3.47 6.00
C ALA A 40 -23.98 4.40 5.64
N GLU A 41 -22.74 3.99 5.93
CA GLU A 41 -21.54 4.82 5.76
C GLU A 41 -21.04 4.89 4.31
N LEU A 42 -21.32 3.86 3.52
CA LEU A 42 -20.85 3.70 2.15
C LEU A 42 -21.95 3.89 1.10
N ASP A 43 -23.21 4.13 1.52
CA ASP A 43 -24.38 4.21 0.65
C ASP A 43 -24.60 2.91 -0.16
N LEU A 44 -24.39 1.75 0.50
CA LEU A 44 -24.62 0.43 -0.11
C LEU A 44 -26.04 -0.06 0.15
N VAL A 45 -26.54 -0.88 -0.78
CA VAL A 45 -27.84 -1.53 -0.60
C VAL A 45 -27.70 -2.60 0.48
N LEU A 46 -28.50 -2.47 1.56
CA LEU A 46 -28.63 -3.50 2.57
C LEU A 46 -29.57 -4.58 2.06
N THR A 47 -29.09 -5.80 1.95
CA THR A 47 -29.83 -6.99 1.54
C THR A 47 -29.87 -8.02 2.67
N GLY A 48 -30.33 -9.22 2.41
CA GLY A 48 -30.32 -10.30 3.38
C GLY A 48 -29.86 -11.60 2.75
N ARG A 49 -29.03 -12.36 3.49
CA ARG A 49 -28.59 -13.71 3.13
C ARG A 49 -29.34 -14.74 3.94
N ASP A 50 -29.69 -15.85 3.31
CA ASP A 50 -30.30 -16.98 4.00
C ASP A 50 -29.29 -17.56 5.03
N ASN A 51 -29.72 -17.62 6.27
CA ASN A 51 -28.92 -18.13 7.40
C ASN A 51 -29.39 -19.50 7.90
N GLY A 52 -30.41 -20.07 7.23
CA GLY A 52 -31.05 -21.33 7.65
C GLY A 52 -32.10 -21.18 8.76
N ASP A 53 -32.41 -19.95 9.16
CA ASP A 53 -33.47 -19.61 10.12
C ASP A 53 -34.59 -18.82 9.40
N GLU A 54 -35.67 -18.47 10.08
CA GLU A 54 -36.80 -17.72 9.49
C GLU A 54 -36.42 -16.30 9.08
N GLU A 55 -35.49 -15.65 9.81
CA GLU A 55 -34.97 -14.31 9.48
C GLU A 55 -33.68 -14.39 8.68
N ARG A 56 -33.57 -13.62 7.61
CA ARG A 56 -32.33 -13.50 6.81
C ARG A 56 -31.30 -12.64 7.53
N ALA A 57 -30.04 -13.06 7.52
CA ALA A 57 -28.94 -12.25 8.04
C ALA A 57 -28.78 -10.97 7.19
N PRO A 58 -28.82 -9.76 7.79
CA PRO A 58 -28.50 -8.52 7.09
C PRO A 58 -27.11 -8.63 6.42
N MET A 59 -27.01 -8.21 5.16
CA MET A 59 -25.80 -8.31 4.35
C MET A 59 -25.68 -7.10 3.42
N CYS A 60 -24.47 -6.61 3.24
CA CYS A 60 -24.07 -5.79 2.10
C CYS A 60 -22.70 -6.27 1.59
N GLY A 61 -22.32 -5.87 0.39
CA GLY A 61 -21.06 -6.31 -0.20
C GLY A 61 -20.52 -5.35 -1.23
N VAL A 62 -19.21 -5.41 -1.43
CA VAL A 62 -18.48 -4.61 -2.41
C VAL A 62 -17.64 -5.52 -3.31
N PRO A 63 -17.48 -5.19 -4.61
CA PRO A 63 -16.61 -5.95 -5.49
C PRO A 63 -15.16 -5.91 -4.98
N PHE A 64 -14.48 -7.06 -4.97
CA PHE A 64 -13.14 -7.15 -4.42
C PHE A 64 -12.12 -6.22 -5.11
N HIS A 65 -12.24 -6.02 -6.42
CA HIS A 65 -11.34 -5.17 -7.19
C HIS A 65 -11.51 -3.67 -6.88
N ALA A 66 -12.60 -3.27 -6.22
CA ALA A 66 -12.88 -1.89 -5.83
C ALA A 66 -12.81 -1.68 -4.30
N VAL A 67 -12.45 -2.72 -3.53
CA VAL A 67 -12.53 -2.74 -2.08
C VAL A 67 -11.74 -1.61 -1.43
N ASP A 68 -10.55 -1.28 -1.96
CA ASP A 68 -9.70 -0.24 -1.40
C ASP A 68 -10.44 1.10 -1.26
N ASN A 69 -11.21 1.52 -2.26
CA ASN A 69 -12.01 2.75 -2.20
C ASN A 69 -13.02 2.75 -1.05
N TYR A 70 -13.61 1.61 -0.76
CA TYR A 70 -14.58 1.47 0.33
C TYR A 70 -13.89 1.43 1.70
N ILE A 71 -12.74 0.74 1.80
CA ILE A 71 -11.91 0.73 3.01
C ILE A 71 -11.49 2.16 3.36
N GLY A 72 -10.95 2.92 2.41
CA GLY A 72 -10.52 4.29 2.64
C GLY A 72 -11.65 5.21 3.13
N ARG A 73 -12.87 5.05 2.58
CA ARG A 73 -14.06 5.80 3.04
C ARG A 73 -14.44 5.46 4.48
N LEU A 74 -14.36 4.19 4.89
CA LEU A 74 -14.63 3.78 6.27
C LEU A 74 -13.55 4.31 7.21
N VAL A 75 -12.29 4.09 6.86
CA VAL A 75 -11.15 4.48 7.70
C VAL A 75 -11.06 6.00 7.86
N SER A 76 -11.34 6.79 6.81
CA SER A 76 -11.39 8.25 6.91
C SER A 76 -12.50 8.77 7.85
N LYS A 77 -13.51 7.94 8.14
CA LYS A 77 -14.57 8.21 9.13
C LYS A 77 -14.23 7.66 10.53
N GLY A 78 -13.04 7.10 10.72
CA GLY A 78 -12.55 6.57 11.99
C GLY A 78 -12.89 5.10 12.27
N TYR A 79 -13.44 4.37 11.29
CA TYR A 79 -13.70 2.94 11.45
C TYR A 79 -12.42 2.12 11.24
N LYS A 80 -12.31 1.02 11.98
CA LYS A 80 -11.30 -0.02 11.76
C LYS A 80 -11.88 -1.10 10.83
N VAL A 81 -11.08 -1.61 9.90
CA VAL A 81 -11.50 -2.63 8.93
C VAL A 81 -10.57 -3.84 8.99
N ALA A 82 -11.14 -5.04 9.10
CA ALA A 82 -10.39 -6.31 9.00
C ALA A 82 -10.67 -6.97 7.65
N ILE A 83 -9.62 -7.29 6.91
CA ILE A 83 -9.70 -7.92 5.59
C ILE A 83 -9.51 -9.41 5.74
N CYS A 84 -10.56 -10.18 5.46
CA CYS A 84 -10.58 -11.63 5.58
C CYS A 84 -10.59 -12.28 4.19
N GLU A 85 -9.52 -12.99 3.85
CA GLU A 85 -9.30 -13.64 2.55
C GLU A 85 -9.50 -15.16 2.58
N GLN A 86 -9.75 -15.72 1.41
CA GLN A 86 -9.78 -17.15 1.17
C GLN A 86 -8.34 -17.66 1.07
N MET A 87 -7.97 -18.63 1.92
CA MET A 87 -6.60 -19.16 2.02
C MET A 87 -6.35 -20.34 1.09
N GLU A 88 -7.37 -20.80 0.36
CA GLU A 88 -7.32 -21.92 -0.57
C GLU A 88 -8.23 -21.67 -1.78
N ASP A 89 -7.94 -22.32 -2.90
CA ASP A 89 -8.77 -22.24 -4.10
C ASP A 89 -10.15 -22.88 -3.83
N PRO A 90 -11.25 -22.14 -3.98
CA PRO A 90 -12.60 -22.68 -3.81
C PRO A 90 -12.91 -23.90 -4.70
N ALA A 91 -12.27 -24.00 -5.87
CA ALA A 91 -12.45 -25.13 -6.78
C ALA A 91 -11.79 -26.43 -6.29
N LEU A 92 -10.79 -26.33 -5.42
CA LEU A 92 -10.04 -27.45 -4.87
C LEU A 92 -10.46 -27.81 -3.43
N ALA A 93 -11.20 -26.94 -2.76
CA ALA A 93 -11.62 -27.11 -1.37
C ALA A 93 -12.60 -28.29 -1.22
N LYS A 94 -12.27 -29.18 -0.28
CA LYS A 94 -13.15 -30.29 0.13
C LYS A 94 -14.04 -29.85 1.30
N GLY A 95 -14.99 -28.94 1.04
CA GLY A 95 -15.90 -28.44 2.06
C GLY A 95 -15.92 -26.91 2.16
N LEU A 96 -15.99 -26.36 3.38
CA LEU A 96 -15.98 -24.92 3.58
C LEU A 96 -14.56 -24.38 3.37
N VAL A 97 -14.42 -23.42 2.45
CA VAL A 97 -13.14 -22.73 2.18
C VAL A 97 -12.61 -22.09 3.47
N ARG A 98 -11.34 -22.35 3.80
CA ARG A 98 -10.65 -21.72 4.93
C ARG A 98 -10.44 -20.24 4.66
N ARG A 99 -10.69 -19.42 5.67
CA ARG A 99 -10.52 -17.95 5.61
C ARG A 99 -9.80 -17.45 6.83
N GLU A 100 -8.96 -16.43 6.64
CA GLU A 100 -8.22 -15.79 7.71
C GLU A 100 -8.17 -14.28 7.48
N VAL A 101 -8.06 -13.52 8.58
CA VAL A 101 -7.78 -12.08 8.49
C VAL A 101 -6.31 -11.92 8.15
N ILE A 102 -6.06 -11.37 6.97
CA ILE A 102 -4.71 -11.16 6.44
C ILE A 102 -4.15 -9.77 6.76
N ARG A 103 -5.01 -8.81 7.07
CA ARG A 103 -4.62 -7.43 7.35
C ARG A 103 -5.73 -6.70 8.09
N MET A 104 -5.34 -5.76 8.97
CA MET A 104 -6.23 -4.78 9.58
C MET A 104 -5.83 -3.39 9.11
N VAL A 105 -6.82 -2.56 8.74
CA VAL A 105 -6.62 -1.18 8.29
C VAL A 105 -7.29 -0.24 9.27
N THR A 106 -6.50 0.64 9.84
CA THR A 106 -6.93 1.66 10.81
C THR A 106 -6.49 3.05 10.35
N PRO A 107 -6.99 4.15 10.90
CA PRO A 107 -6.61 5.49 10.47
C PRO A 107 -5.10 5.77 10.42
N GLY A 108 -4.33 5.21 11.37
CA GLY A 108 -2.88 5.39 11.43
C GLY A 108 -2.08 4.38 10.60
N THR A 109 -2.70 3.31 10.12
CA THR A 109 -2.00 2.22 9.42
C THR A 109 -2.33 2.12 7.93
N VAL A 110 -2.98 3.14 7.36
CA VAL A 110 -3.26 3.25 5.92
C VAL A 110 -1.97 3.40 5.12
N THR A 111 -1.79 2.59 4.11
CA THR A 111 -0.65 2.64 3.17
C THR A 111 -1.08 2.91 1.73
N GLU A 112 -2.36 2.83 1.43
CA GLU A 112 -2.92 3.10 0.12
C GLU A 112 -2.84 4.59 -0.20
N THR A 113 -2.05 4.94 -1.21
CA THR A 113 -1.80 6.33 -1.62
C THR A 113 -3.07 7.08 -2.05
N ALA A 114 -4.11 6.36 -2.49
CA ALA A 114 -5.38 6.97 -2.88
C ALA A 114 -6.13 7.67 -1.72
N PHE A 115 -5.81 7.34 -0.47
CA PHE A 115 -6.46 7.88 0.74
C PHE A 115 -5.56 8.79 1.57
N LEU A 116 -4.30 8.88 1.17
CA LEU A 116 -3.31 9.72 1.84
C LEU A 116 -3.10 11.00 1.05
N ASP A 117 -2.94 12.12 1.76
CA ASP A 117 -2.42 13.34 1.16
C ASP A 117 -0.94 13.10 0.80
N GLU A 118 -0.59 13.26 -0.48
CA GLU A 118 0.78 13.04 -0.96
C GLU A 118 1.80 13.95 -0.26
N LYS A 119 1.38 15.12 0.18
CA LYS A 119 2.22 16.18 0.76
C LYS A 119 2.18 16.23 2.27
N LYS A 120 1.51 15.26 2.93
CA LYS A 120 1.42 15.16 4.39
C LYS A 120 1.78 13.74 4.83
N ASN A 121 2.41 13.64 6.00
CA ASN A 121 2.56 12.38 6.70
C ASN A 121 1.24 11.99 7.38
N ASN A 122 1.03 10.68 7.54
CA ASN A 122 -0.08 10.11 8.28
C ASN A 122 0.45 9.39 9.52
N TYR A 123 0.57 10.11 10.62
CA TYR A 123 1.19 9.57 11.83
C TYR A 123 0.22 8.73 12.66
N ILE A 124 0.72 7.58 13.10
CA ILE A 124 0.28 6.86 14.29
C ILE A 124 1.25 7.19 15.41
N CYS A 125 0.79 7.24 16.67
CA CYS A 125 1.69 7.39 17.81
C CYS A 125 1.43 6.33 18.88
N ALA A 126 2.49 6.02 19.63
CA ALA A 126 2.38 5.27 20.88
C ALA A 126 2.89 6.13 22.02
N ILE A 127 2.19 6.10 23.17
CA ILE A 127 2.44 6.97 24.30
C ILE A 127 2.61 6.11 25.56
N CYS A 128 3.77 6.22 26.20
CA CYS A 128 4.10 5.56 27.45
C CYS A 128 4.17 6.58 28.58
N LEU A 129 3.18 6.58 29.46
CA LEU A 129 3.19 7.39 30.70
C LEU A 129 3.69 6.51 31.83
N ASP A 130 4.79 6.92 32.48
CA ASP A 130 5.34 6.19 33.63
C ASP A 130 5.91 7.17 34.66
N GLY A 131 5.27 7.23 35.82
CA GLY A 131 5.68 8.09 36.91
C GLY A 131 5.85 9.56 36.51
N ASP A 132 7.08 10.08 36.59
CA ASP A 132 7.42 11.47 36.26
C ASP A 132 7.79 11.66 34.77
N SER A 133 7.81 10.60 33.96
CA SER A 133 8.20 10.67 32.55
C SER A 133 7.05 10.30 31.63
N VAL A 134 7.09 10.80 30.40
CA VAL A 134 6.24 10.40 29.28
C VAL A 134 7.07 10.30 28.02
N GLY A 135 7.07 9.12 27.41
CA GLY A 135 7.69 8.88 26.11
C GLY A 135 6.62 8.83 25.03
N VAL A 136 6.97 9.30 23.85
CA VAL A 136 6.12 9.22 22.66
C VAL A 136 6.94 8.81 21.45
N CYS A 137 6.38 7.91 20.67
CA CYS A 137 6.91 7.53 19.36
C CYS A 137 5.85 7.81 18.29
N PHE A 138 6.24 8.47 17.22
CA PHE A 138 5.42 8.72 16.03
C PHE A 138 5.97 7.91 14.86
N ALA A 139 5.10 7.30 14.07
CA ALA A 139 5.49 6.66 12.82
C ALA A 139 4.49 6.96 11.71
N ASP A 140 4.99 7.23 10.52
CA ASP A 140 4.21 7.15 9.28
C ASP A 140 4.52 5.81 8.61
N ILE A 141 3.61 4.85 8.76
CA ILE A 141 3.74 3.50 8.22
C ILE A 141 3.93 3.53 6.69
N SER A 142 3.35 4.53 6.02
CA SER A 142 3.39 4.63 4.55
C SER A 142 4.73 5.10 3.99
N THR A 143 5.52 5.83 4.77
CA THR A 143 6.82 6.39 4.34
C THR A 143 8.00 5.76 5.06
N GLY A 144 7.77 5.17 6.24
CA GLY A 144 8.83 4.68 7.12
C GLY A 144 9.45 5.75 7.99
N ASP A 145 8.88 6.97 8.06
CA ASP A 145 9.35 8.03 8.97
C ASP A 145 8.98 7.69 10.40
N VAL A 146 9.98 7.47 11.25
CA VAL A 146 9.81 7.14 12.68
C VAL A 146 10.59 8.14 13.52
N SER A 147 9.94 8.70 14.53
CA SER A 147 10.58 9.61 15.48
C SER A 147 10.10 9.35 16.91
N ALA A 148 11.00 9.53 17.87
CA ALA A 148 10.68 9.39 19.28
C ALA A 148 11.34 10.44 20.12
N THR A 149 10.68 10.78 21.23
CA THR A 149 11.19 11.69 22.25
C THR A 149 10.57 11.37 23.60
N GLU A 150 11.16 11.90 24.67
CA GLU A 150 10.60 11.80 26.00
C GLU A 150 10.67 13.12 26.77
N PHE A 151 9.76 13.28 27.70
CA PHE A 151 9.67 14.44 28.57
C PHE A 151 9.51 14.00 30.02
N SER A 152 10.13 14.73 30.93
CA SER A 152 10.01 14.52 32.38
C SER A 152 9.66 15.81 33.11
N GLY A 153 9.18 15.66 34.34
CA GLY A 153 8.83 16.75 35.21
C GLY A 153 7.43 17.32 35.04
N GLU A 154 7.17 18.44 35.74
CA GLU A 154 5.82 19.02 35.89
C GLU A 154 5.15 19.40 34.54
N HIS A 155 5.94 19.82 33.55
CA HIS A 155 5.42 20.30 32.26
C HIS A 155 5.43 19.24 31.15
N LYS A 156 5.66 17.94 31.46
CA LYS A 156 5.76 16.87 30.46
C LYS A 156 4.55 16.74 29.54
N LEU A 157 3.33 16.86 30.09
CA LEU A 157 2.10 16.76 29.29
C LEU A 157 1.87 18.00 28.41
N GLN A 158 2.33 19.20 28.83
CA GLN A 158 2.25 20.39 27.97
C GLN A 158 3.19 20.28 26.77
N LYS A 159 4.40 19.73 26.97
CA LYS A 159 5.34 19.45 25.88
C LYS A 159 4.78 18.38 24.93
N LEU A 160 4.17 17.33 25.47
CA LEU A 160 3.49 16.31 24.68
C LEU A 160 2.37 16.91 23.80
N ILE A 161 1.59 17.89 24.31
CA ILE A 161 0.61 18.61 23.49
C ILE A 161 1.29 19.37 22.34
N GLY A 162 2.48 19.94 22.56
CA GLY A 162 3.29 20.55 21.51
C GLY A 162 3.59 19.59 20.37
N GLU A 163 4.03 18.37 20.72
CA GLU A 163 4.30 17.30 19.75
C GLU A 163 3.04 16.89 18.98
N PHE A 164 1.91 16.73 19.68
CA PHE A 164 0.64 16.45 19.01
C PHE A 164 0.21 17.54 18.04
N GLY A 165 0.47 18.81 18.39
CA GLY A 165 0.19 19.94 17.50
C GLY A 165 1.07 19.95 16.23
N THR A 166 2.23 19.32 16.31
CA THR A 166 3.17 19.20 15.20
C THR A 166 2.86 18.02 14.30
N HIS A 167 2.70 16.83 14.88
CA HIS A 167 2.48 15.59 14.14
C HIS A 167 1.02 15.34 13.76
N LEU A 168 0.05 15.82 14.54
CA LEU A 168 -1.39 15.60 14.36
C LEU A 168 -1.72 14.13 14.08
N PRO A 169 -1.45 13.21 15.02
CA PRO A 169 -1.61 11.80 14.78
C PRO A 169 -3.07 11.43 14.51
N SER A 170 -3.28 10.55 13.54
CA SER A 170 -4.60 10.02 13.19
C SER A 170 -5.02 8.86 14.11
N GLU A 171 -4.04 8.24 14.78
CA GLU A 171 -4.23 7.12 15.70
C GLU A 171 -3.22 7.15 16.83
N ALA A 172 -3.64 6.74 18.03
CA ALA A 172 -2.79 6.67 19.22
C ALA A 172 -3.00 5.34 19.96
N VAL A 173 -1.90 4.74 20.42
CA VAL A 173 -1.87 3.54 21.27
C VAL A 173 -1.34 3.98 22.63
N LEU A 174 -2.07 3.69 23.71
CA LEU A 174 -1.77 4.17 25.05
C LEU A 174 -1.51 3.02 26.01
N ASN A 175 -0.61 3.23 26.99
CA ASN A 175 -0.48 2.34 28.15
C ASN A 175 -1.38 2.76 29.33
N CYS A 176 -2.10 3.86 29.19
CA CYS A 176 -2.99 4.43 30.21
C CYS A 176 -4.29 4.87 29.56
N SER A 177 -5.26 5.34 30.34
CA SER A 177 -6.45 5.97 29.77
C SER A 177 -6.15 7.39 29.27
N ALA A 178 -6.89 7.86 28.24
CA ALA A 178 -6.76 9.23 27.76
C ALA A 178 -7.10 10.27 28.85
N ALA A 179 -7.91 9.89 29.84
CA ALA A 179 -8.21 10.74 31.00
C ALA A 179 -6.98 10.98 31.89
N GLU A 180 -6.09 10.00 32.02
CA GLU A 180 -4.83 10.15 32.79
C GLU A 180 -3.84 11.10 32.10
N LEU A 181 -3.94 11.26 30.78
CA LEU A 181 -3.18 12.27 30.02
C LEU A 181 -3.78 13.70 30.14
N GLY A 182 -4.92 13.87 30.82
CA GLY A 182 -5.54 15.18 31.04
C GLY A 182 -5.77 15.97 29.75
N GLU A 183 -5.24 17.21 29.69
CA GLU A 183 -5.37 18.10 28.52
C GLU A 183 -4.76 17.50 27.24
N ALA A 184 -3.72 16.67 27.35
CA ALA A 184 -3.11 16.00 26.20
C ALA A 184 -4.06 14.94 25.60
N GLY A 185 -4.75 14.17 26.43
CA GLY A 185 -5.79 13.24 25.99
C GLY A 185 -6.99 13.95 25.35
N GLU A 186 -7.39 15.09 25.90
CA GLU A 186 -8.47 15.91 25.34
C GLU A 186 -8.07 16.52 23.98
N PHE A 187 -6.80 16.88 23.82
CA PHE A 187 -6.26 17.36 22.54
C PHE A 187 -6.36 16.28 21.47
N LEU A 188 -5.97 15.04 21.77
CA LEU A 188 -6.07 13.92 20.83
C LEU A 188 -7.51 13.71 20.37
N LYS A 189 -8.48 13.73 21.28
CA LYS A 189 -9.91 13.54 20.97
C LYS A 189 -10.50 14.67 20.14
N THR A 190 -10.29 15.92 20.57
CA THR A 190 -11.04 17.06 20.03
C THR A 190 -10.33 17.80 18.90
N ARG A 191 -9.00 17.94 18.98
CA ARG A 191 -8.19 18.70 18.02
C ARG A 191 -7.62 17.82 16.93
N ALA A 192 -6.93 16.75 17.31
CA ALA A 192 -6.38 15.79 16.36
C ALA A 192 -7.45 14.89 15.74
N ARG A 193 -8.59 14.70 16.41
CA ARG A 193 -9.62 13.72 16.06
C ARG A 193 -9.04 12.32 15.90
N CYS A 194 -8.11 12.02 16.77
CA CYS A 194 -7.31 10.82 16.79
C CYS A 194 -8.16 9.62 17.24
N LEU A 195 -8.02 8.49 16.57
CA LEU A 195 -8.53 7.21 17.08
C LEU A 195 -7.65 6.77 18.25
N ILE A 196 -8.24 6.57 19.43
CA ILE A 196 -7.48 6.24 20.64
C ILE A 196 -7.73 4.78 21.02
N ASN A 197 -6.64 4.02 21.19
CA ASN A 197 -6.61 2.63 21.64
C ASN A 197 -6.01 2.59 23.05
N GLU A 198 -6.85 2.33 24.07
CA GLU A 198 -6.46 2.38 25.49
C GLU A 198 -6.09 1.00 26.07
N ASP A 199 -6.59 -0.09 25.50
CA ASP A 199 -6.43 -1.45 26.05
C ASP A 199 -5.15 -2.18 25.61
N HIS A 200 -4.03 -1.45 25.55
CA HIS A 200 -2.76 -1.97 25.01
C HIS A 200 -1.57 -1.86 25.97
N ALA A 201 -1.83 -1.71 27.29
CA ALA A 201 -0.77 -1.52 28.29
C ALA A 201 0.30 -2.62 28.28
N TYR A 202 -0.08 -3.86 27.95
CA TYR A 202 0.84 -5.02 27.87
C TYR A 202 1.94 -4.85 26.82
N ARG A 203 1.71 -4.07 25.76
CA ARG A 203 2.70 -3.81 24.69
C ARG A 203 3.87 -2.93 25.14
N PHE A 204 3.69 -2.25 26.27
CA PHE A 204 4.67 -1.33 26.81
C PHE A 204 5.58 -1.99 27.87
N ASP A 205 5.65 -3.33 27.92
CA ASP A 205 6.62 -4.02 28.76
C ASP A 205 8.04 -3.71 28.29
N GLY A 206 8.94 -3.35 29.22
CA GLY A 206 10.26 -2.87 28.87
C GLY A 206 11.15 -3.91 28.20
N ALA A 207 11.08 -5.17 28.64
CA ALA A 207 11.88 -6.26 28.05
C ALA A 207 11.40 -6.60 26.64
N GLU A 208 10.08 -6.65 26.42
CA GLU A 208 9.49 -6.89 25.11
C GLU A 208 9.76 -5.74 24.15
N ALA A 209 9.65 -4.49 24.62
CA ALA A 209 9.94 -3.30 23.84
C ALA A 209 11.41 -3.26 23.39
N LEU A 210 12.35 -3.61 24.28
CA LEU A 210 13.77 -3.68 23.94
C LEU A 210 14.04 -4.80 22.91
N ALA A 211 13.36 -5.94 23.06
CA ALA A 211 13.47 -7.04 22.09
C ALA A 211 12.94 -6.61 20.71
N ALA A 212 11.78 -5.97 20.65
CA ALA A 212 11.22 -5.43 19.42
C ALA A 212 12.14 -4.37 18.78
N ALA A 213 12.70 -3.45 19.56
CA ALA A 213 13.66 -2.48 19.07
C ALA A 213 14.90 -3.11 18.45
N LYS A 214 15.49 -4.10 19.12
CA LYS A 214 16.66 -4.84 18.61
C LYS A 214 16.40 -5.68 17.37
N SER A 215 15.19 -6.15 17.18
CA SER A 215 14.83 -6.92 15.98
C SER A 215 14.57 -6.04 14.76
N HIS A 216 14.17 -4.79 14.96
CA HIS A 216 13.78 -3.87 13.87
C HIS A 216 14.86 -2.86 13.50
N LEU A 217 15.58 -2.32 14.50
CA LEU A 217 16.56 -1.27 14.26
C LEU A 217 17.93 -1.88 13.94
N SER A 218 18.58 -1.36 12.91
CA SER A 218 19.96 -1.73 12.55
C SER A 218 20.97 -1.35 13.64
N SER A 219 20.70 -0.26 14.37
CA SER A 219 21.42 0.18 15.57
C SER A 219 20.45 0.86 16.53
N LEU A 220 20.58 0.57 17.81
CA LEU A 220 19.81 1.28 18.83
C LEU A 220 20.38 2.69 19.02
N PRO A 221 19.52 3.72 19.16
CA PRO A 221 19.95 5.02 19.70
C PRO A 221 20.64 4.85 21.06
N GLU A 222 21.67 5.65 21.34
CA GLU A 222 22.39 5.62 22.64
C GLU A 222 21.43 5.84 23.82
N GLU A 223 20.34 6.55 23.59
CA GLU A 223 19.30 6.85 24.55
C GLU A 223 18.43 5.63 24.93
N PHE A 224 18.38 4.60 24.08
CA PHE A 224 17.65 3.37 24.36
C PHE A 224 18.50 2.36 25.17
N GLU A 225 19.06 2.83 26.27
CA GLU A 225 19.97 2.04 27.10
C GLU A 225 19.24 1.17 28.12
N SER A 226 18.03 1.57 28.54
CA SER A 226 17.30 0.94 29.66
C SER A 226 15.90 0.51 29.26
N GLU A 227 15.49 -0.66 29.73
CA GLU A 227 14.09 -1.15 29.64
C GLU A 227 13.07 -0.20 30.32
N THR A 228 13.55 0.74 31.13
CA THR A 228 12.70 1.74 31.79
C THR A 228 12.47 2.99 30.95
N ASP A 229 13.17 3.15 29.82
CA ASP A 229 13.03 4.35 28.96
C ASP A 229 11.65 4.39 28.34
N THR A 230 10.93 5.48 28.61
CA THR A 230 9.55 5.62 28.16
C THR A 230 9.45 5.77 26.63
N ALA A 231 10.45 6.37 25.97
CA ALA A 231 10.53 6.46 24.52
C ALA A 231 10.78 5.09 23.87
N LEU A 232 11.67 4.27 24.45
CA LEU A 232 11.89 2.88 24.01
C LEU A 232 10.61 2.05 24.12
N ARG A 233 9.92 2.15 25.26
CA ARG A 233 8.66 1.43 25.50
C ARG A 233 7.56 1.89 24.54
N ALA A 234 7.49 3.17 24.23
CA ALA A 234 6.57 3.69 23.22
C ALA A 234 6.91 3.16 21.82
N PHE A 235 8.18 3.13 21.42
CA PHE A 235 8.61 2.55 20.15
C PHE A 235 8.27 1.06 20.06
N GLY A 236 8.61 0.26 21.06
CA GLY A 236 8.31 -1.17 21.08
C GLY A 236 6.82 -1.47 20.99
N ALA A 237 5.99 -0.71 21.71
CA ALA A 237 4.53 -0.82 21.63
C ALA A 237 3.99 -0.47 20.24
N LEU A 238 4.56 0.56 19.59
CA LEU A 238 4.18 0.95 18.24
C LEU A 238 4.51 -0.15 17.22
N ILE A 239 5.71 -0.72 17.28
CA ILE A 239 6.13 -1.82 16.41
C ILE A 239 5.23 -3.04 16.63
N SER A 240 5.01 -3.46 17.89
CA SER A 240 4.11 -4.58 18.21
C SER A 240 2.68 -4.37 17.68
N TYR A 241 2.16 -3.15 17.74
CA TYR A 241 0.84 -2.81 17.18
C TYR A 241 0.84 -2.85 15.66
N ALA A 242 1.89 -2.33 15.03
CA ALA A 242 2.02 -2.33 13.57
C ALA A 242 2.18 -3.76 13.02
N GLU A 243 2.95 -4.64 13.68
CA GLU A 243 3.07 -6.06 13.32
C GLU A 243 1.72 -6.78 13.37
N GLU A 244 0.96 -6.57 14.44
CA GLU A 244 -0.36 -7.20 14.57
C GLU A 244 -1.32 -6.72 13.49
N THR A 245 -1.32 -5.42 13.18
CA THR A 245 -2.26 -4.82 12.22
C THR A 245 -1.89 -5.09 10.77
N GLN A 246 -0.62 -5.01 10.42
CA GLN A 246 -0.17 -5.22 9.04
C GLN A 246 0.03 -6.70 8.71
N LYS A 247 0.40 -7.53 9.70
CA LYS A 247 0.73 -8.97 9.54
C LYS A 247 1.79 -9.22 8.46
N ASN A 248 2.64 -8.24 8.21
CA ASN A 248 3.69 -8.24 7.21
C ASN A 248 5.01 -7.81 7.84
N ASP A 249 6.10 -7.94 7.08
CA ASP A 249 7.39 -7.38 7.43
C ASP A 249 7.30 -5.84 7.55
N LEU A 250 7.92 -5.30 8.60
CA LEU A 250 8.01 -3.87 8.88
C LEU A 250 9.42 -3.32 8.65
N SER A 251 10.21 -3.96 7.78
CA SER A 251 11.60 -3.54 7.50
C SER A 251 11.72 -2.09 7.02
N ASN A 252 10.64 -1.50 6.52
CA ASN A 252 10.58 -0.08 6.19
C ASN A 252 10.62 0.85 7.41
N LEU A 253 10.41 0.35 8.65
CA LEU A 253 10.50 1.11 9.90
C LEU A 253 11.86 0.89 10.63
N GLY A 254 12.91 0.56 9.89
CA GLY A 254 14.21 0.16 10.43
C GLY A 254 15.13 1.28 10.91
N GLU A 255 14.72 2.54 10.81
CA GLU A 255 15.47 3.71 11.31
C GLU A 255 14.57 4.57 12.18
N ILE A 256 15.10 5.09 13.28
CA ILE A 256 14.39 5.97 14.19
C ILE A 256 15.18 7.27 14.41
N ASN A 257 14.50 8.39 14.33
CA ASN A 257 15.02 9.70 14.70
C ASN A 257 14.66 10.00 16.17
N TYR A 258 15.56 9.66 17.09
CA TYR A 258 15.40 10.09 18.47
C TYR A 258 15.92 11.53 18.62
N TYR A 259 15.09 12.43 19.16
CA TYR A 259 15.47 13.82 19.39
C TYR A 259 15.20 14.25 20.83
N LYS A 260 16.13 15.07 21.33
CA LYS A 260 16.04 15.61 22.69
C LYS A 260 15.35 16.97 22.69
N ASN A 261 14.77 17.28 23.84
CA ASN A 261 14.23 18.60 24.07
C ASN A 261 15.32 19.68 23.88
N GLY A 262 15.02 20.71 23.06
CA GLY A 262 15.95 21.81 22.75
C GLY A 262 16.77 21.66 21.46
N GLU A 263 16.66 20.57 20.73
CA GLU A 263 17.26 20.45 19.39
C GLU A 263 16.52 21.29 18.35
N TYR A 264 15.21 21.42 18.53
CA TYR A 264 14.35 22.24 17.70
C TYR A 264 13.72 23.39 18.50
N LEU A 265 13.34 24.45 17.79
CA LEU A 265 12.59 25.54 18.39
C LEU A 265 11.19 25.07 18.76
N GLU A 266 10.89 25.07 20.06
CA GLU A 266 9.57 24.72 20.55
C GLU A 266 8.55 25.81 20.15
N ILE A 267 7.55 25.44 19.37
CA ILE A 267 6.45 26.32 18.96
C ILE A 267 5.16 25.70 19.50
N ASP A 268 4.56 26.33 20.50
CA ASP A 268 3.30 25.85 21.05
C ASP A 268 2.15 25.89 20.02
N VAL A 269 1.11 25.10 20.26
CA VAL A 269 -0.02 24.93 19.36
C VAL A 269 -0.73 26.25 19.03
N ASN A 270 -0.85 27.15 20.00
CA ASN A 270 -1.54 28.43 19.81
C ASN A 270 -0.69 29.39 18.98
N THR A 271 0.61 29.45 19.24
CA THR A 271 1.59 30.22 18.45
C THR A 271 1.63 29.70 17.01
N ARG A 272 1.73 28.36 16.80
CA ARG A 272 1.70 27.73 15.48
C ARG A 272 0.46 28.14 14.69
N ARG A 273 -0.71 28.07 15.34
CA ARG A 273 -1.99 28.43 14.75
C ARG A 273 -2.09 29.94 14.46
N SER A 274 -1.62 30.77 15.38
CA SER A 274 -1.66 32.24 15.24
C SER A 274 -0.75 32.74 14.12
N LEU A 275 0.40 32.08 13.91
CA LEU A 275 1.33 32.37 12.82
C LEU A 275 0.88 31.77 11.47
N GLU A 276 -0.16 30.96 11.46
CA GLU A 276 -0.65 30.27 10.25
C GLU A 276 0.48 29.61 9.44
N LEU A 277 1.32 28.82 10.14
CA LEU A 277 2.52 28.23 9.53
C LEU A 277 2.17 27.26 8.39
N CYS A 278 1.29 26.31 8.65
CA CYS A 278 0.92 25.25 7.71
C CYS A 278 -0.56 25.27 7.32
N GLU A 279 -1.43 25.80 8.18
CA GLU A 279 -2.89 25.86 7.99
C GLU A 279 -3.45 27.19 8.48
N THR A 280 -4.44 27.73 7.77
CA THR A 280 -5.10 28.99 8.16
C THR A 280 -6.00 28.77 9.38
N MET A 281 -6.07 29.79 10.26
CA MET A 281 -6.79 29.72 11.54
C MET A 281 -8.29 29.44 11.38
N ARG A 282 -8.92 29.96 10.33
CA ARG A 282 -10.38 29.89 10.14
C ARG A 282 -10.85 28.67 9.38
N ARG A 283 -10.12 28.22 8.35
CA ARG A 283 -10.57 27.18 7.41
C ARG A 283 -9.70 25.95 7.39
N ALA A 284 -8.58 25.96 8.13
CA ALA A 284 -7.56 24.90 8.06
C ALA A 284 -7.09 24.60 6.62
N GLU A 285 -7.00 25.65 5.79
CA GLU A 285 -6.55 25.56 4.40
C GLU A 285 -5.05 25.89 4.31
N LYS A 286 -4.35 25.27 3.36
CA LYS A 286 -2.94 25.57 3.08
C LYS A 286 -2.76 26.97 2.46
N LYS A 287 -3.67 27.40 1.59
CA LYS A 287 -3.57 28.67 0.87
C LYS A 287 -3.59 29.87 1.82
N GLY A 288 -2.55 30.72 1.75
CA GLY A 288 -2.39 31.90 2.59
C GLY A 288 -1.43 31.69 3.77
N THR A 289 -0.88 30.50 3.94
CA THR A 289 0.07 30.17 5.01
C THR A 289 1.53 30.37 4.60
N LEU A 290 2.46 30.29 5.58
CA LEU A 290 3.90 30.29 5.29
C LEU A 290 4.27 29.13 4.37
N LEU A 291 3.78 27.92 4.66
CA LEU A 291 4.00 26.72 3.83
C LEU A 291 3.53 26.94 2.38
N TRP A 292 2.39 27.59 2.18
CA TRP A 292 1.87 27.86 0.81
C TRP A 292 2.79 28.78 0.01
N VAL A 293 3.40 29.77 0.65
CA VAL A 293 4.34 30.68 -0.01
C VAL A 293 5.62 29.98 -0.40
N LEU A 294 6.16 29.14 0.50
CA LEU A 294 7.44 28.45 0.35
C LEU A 294 7.37 27.21 -0.54
N ASP A 295 6.24 26.48 -0.53
CA ASP A 295 6.12 25.21 -1.25
C ASP A 295 6.15 25.42 -2.78
N LYS A 296 7.35 25.24 -3.32
CA LYS A 296 7.67 25.14 -4.75
C LYS A 296 8.32 23.78 -5.06
N THR A 297 8.20 22.83 -4.13
CA THR A 297 8.75 21.49 -4.26
C THR A 297 8.27 20.76 -5.50
N LYS A 298 9.10 19.86 -6.02
CA LYS A 298 8.83 19.09 -7.24
C LYS A 298 8.44 17.65 -6.95
N THR A 299 8.70 17.19 -5.73
CA THR A 299 8.43 15.82 -5.28
C THR A 299 7.49 15.83 -4.08
N ALA A 300 6.76 14.73 -3.87
CA ALA A 300 5.91 14.56 -2.70
C ALA A 300 6.76 14.49 -1.41
N ALA A 301 7.86 13.73 -1.43
CA ALA A 301 8.81 13.64 -0.32
C ALA A 301 9.39 15.01 0.04
N GLY A 302 9.81 15.82 -0.95
CA GLY A 302 10.28 17.18 -0.72
C GLY A 302 9.22 18.10 -0.10
N ALA A 303 7.94 17.93 -0.44
CA ALA A 303 6.85 18.69 0.18
C ALA A 303 6.66 18.30 1.66
N ARG A 304 6.77 17.01 2.00
CA ARG A 304 6.76 16.52 3.38
C ARG A 304 7.96 17.05 4.16
N LEU A 305 9.15 16.99 3.58
CA LEU A 305 10.37 17.51 4.22
C LEU A 305 10.31 19.03 4.45
N LEU A 306 9.84 19.81 3.48
CA LEU A 306 9.65 21.25 3.67
C LEU A 306 8.68 21.55 4.82
N ARG A 307 7.58 20.80 4.91
CA ARG A 307 6.66 20.91 6.05
C ARG A 307 7.37 20.59 7.36
N LYS A 308 8.15 19.51 7.41
CA LYS A 308 8.94 19.11 8.58
C LYS A 308 9.94 20.23 8.98
N TYR A 309 10.54 20.92 8.04
CA TYR A 309 11.43 22.07 8.31
C TYR A 309 10.70 23.25 8.94
N ILE A 310 9.45 23.49 8.57
CA ILE A 310 8.62 24.56 9.17
C ILE A 310 8.11 24.13 10.54
N ASP A 311 7.76 22.87 10.68
CA ASP A 311 7.21 22.30 11.91
C ASP A 311 8.29 22.10 12.98
N PHE A 312 9.54 21.84 12.60
CA PHE A 312 10.72 21.62 13.44
C PHE A 312 11.87 22.58 13.08
N PRO A 313 11.77 23.87 13.37
CA PRO A 313 12.83 24.82 13.05
C PRO A 313 14.09 24.51 13.87
N LEU A 314 15.24 24.51 13.23
CA LEU A 314 16.54 24.27 13.88
C LEU A 314 16.88 25.41 14.84
N VAL A 315 17.55 25.07 15.95
CA VAL A 315 18.10 26.04 16.90
C VAL A 315 19.60 26.26 16.68
N SER A 316 20.32 25.23 16.21
CA SER A 316 21.76 25.30 15.99
C SER A 316 22.13 26.25 14.83
N PRO A 317 22.89 27.34 15.09
CA PRO A 317 23.32 28.25 14.02
C PRO A 317 24.16 27.56 12.93
N ASN A 318 24.96 26.56 13.29
CA ASN A 318 25.77 25.81 12.34
C ASN A 318 24.89 25.01 11.37
N ALA A 319 23.90 24.30 11.91
CA ALA A 319 22.96 23.53 11.09
C ALA A 319 22.08 24.44 10.19
N ILE A 320 21.69 25.61 10.70
CA ILE A 320 20.94 26.63 9.93
C ILE A 320 21.83 27.14 8.78
N ASN A 321 23.06 27.55 9.08
CA ASN A 321 23.96 28.10 8.07
C ASN A 321 24.29 27.06 7.00
N ARG A 322 24.51 25.80 7.36
CA ARG A 322 24.74 24.71 6.41
C ARG A 322 23.59 24.59 5.38
N ARG A 323 22.33 24.68 5.82
CA ARG A 323 21.16 24.72 4.90
C ARG A 323 21.15 26.00 4.06
N LEU A 324 21.43 27.17 4.67
CA LEU A 324 21.45 28.45 3.97
C LEU A 324 22.55 28.51 2.91
N ASP A 325 23.71 27.93 3.16
CA ASP A 325 24.82 27.84 2.18
C ASP A 325 24.39 27.07 0.92
N ALA A 326 23.67 25.96 1.09
CA ALA A 326 23.11 25.20 -0.03
C ALA A 326 22.07 26.02 -0.83
N VAL A 327 21.20 26.73 -0.13
CA VAL A 327 20.22 27.62 -0.73
C VAL A 327 20.90 28.75 -1.50
N GLU A 328 21.93 29.41 -0.89
CA GLU A 328 22.69 30.48 -1.53
C GLU A 328 23.41 30.00 -2.80
N GLU A 329 24.00 28.82 -2.76
CA GLU A 329 24.68 28.24 -3.92
C GLU A 329 23.71 28.02 -5.07
N LEU A 330 22.54 27.39 -4.84
CA LEU A 330 21.51 27.19 -5.85
C LEU A 330 20.83 28.50 -6.28
N TYR A 331 20.73 29.50 -5.38
CA TYR A 331 20.22 30.83 -5.73
C TYR A 331 21.15 31.52 -6.74
N LYS A 332 22.47 31.44 -6.55
CA LYS A 332 23.47 32.01 -7.45
C LYS A 332 23.57 31.24 -8.77
N LYS A 333 23.46 29.90 -8.73
CA LYS A 333 23.56 29.02 -9.91
C LYS A 333 22.18 28.77 -10.54
N VAL A 334 21.59 29.78 -11.19
CA VAL A 334 20.21 29.76 -11.71
C VAL A 334 19.97 28.62 -12.72
N SER A 335 20.92 28.36 -13.64
CA SER A 335 20.81 27.27 -14.62
C SER A 335 20.76 25.91 -13.93
N LEU A 336 21.72 25.64 -13.04
CA LEU A 336 21.78 24.40 -12.26
C LEU A 336 20.49 24.18 -11.46
N ARG A 337 19.99 25.22 -10.78
CA ARG A 337 18.71 25.13 -10.05
C ARG A 337 17.54 24.76 -10.98
N GLY A 338 17.51 25.32 -12.19
CA GLY A 338 16.51 24.97 -13.20
C GLY A 338 16.58 23.51 -13.62
N GLU A 339 17.79 23.03 -13.95
CA GLU A 339 18.07 21.65 -14.39
C GLU A 339 17.74 20.63 -13.30
N VAL A 340 18.15 20.89 -12.03
CA VAL A 340 17.80 20.05 -10.87
C VAL A 340 16.28 20.02 -10.68
N GLY A 341 15.60 21.18 -10.73
CA GLY A 341 14.16 21.27 -10.59
C GLY A 341 13.40 20.50 -11.69
N GLU A 342 13.91 20.50 -12.92
CA GLU A 342 13.34 19.72 -14.02
C GLU A 342 13.57 18.22 -13.82
N ALA A 343 14.79 17.82 -13.46
CA ALA A 343 15.11 16.42 -13.19
C ALA A 343 14.26 15.84 -12.07
N LEU A 344 13.99 16.61 -11.00
CA LEU A 344 13.15 16.19 -9.89
C LEU A 344 11.65 16.11 -10.24
N SER A 345 11.16 16.90 -11.21
CA SER A 345 9.72 16.94 -11.51
C SER A 345 9.14 15.63 -12.07
N GLY A 346 9.97 14.68 -12.45
CA GLY A 346 9.52 13.35 -12.88
C GLY A 346 9.80 12.24 -11.88
N ILE A 347 10.19 12.57 -10.66
CA ILE A 347 10.43 11.60 -9.58
C ILE A 347 9.12 11.29 -8.88
N LEU A 348 8.80 10.00 -8.78
CA LEU A 348 7.63 9.50 -8.05
C LEU A 348 7.97 9.28 -6.57
N ASP A 349 6.94 9.09 -5.76
CA ASP A 349 7.07 8.93 -4.30
C ASP A 349 7.70 7.58 -3.93
N MET A 350 9.02 7.51 -3.96
CA MET A 350 9.77 6.28 -3.67
C MET A 350 9.52 5.76 -2.25
N GLU A 351 9.33 6.66 -1.26
CA GLU A 351 9.09 6.27 0.13
C GLU A 351 7.81 5.43 0.23
N ARG A 352 6.71 5.89 -0.36
CA ARG A 352 5.44 5.16 -0.34
C ARG A 352 5.42 3.95 -1.26
N ILE A 353 6.15 4.00 -2.36
CA ILE A 353 6.22 2.86 -3.28
C ILE A 353 7.01 1.71 -2.64
N ILE A 354 8.15 1.97 -2.01
CA ILE A 354 8.93 0.91 -1.38
C ILE A 354 8.17 0.25 -0.23
N THR A 355 7.39 1.00 0.52
CA THR A 355 6.50 0.43 1.55
C THR A 355 5.49 -0.56 0.96
N LYS A 356 4.86 -0.23 -0.18
CA LYS A 356 3.97 -1.18 -0.88
C LYS A 356 4.73 -2.42 -1.37
N ILE A 357 5.98 -2.27 -1.79
CA ILE A 357 6.82 -3.39 -2.24
C ILE A 357 7.10 -4.34 -1.07
N VAL A 358 7.52 -3.80 0.07
CA VAL A 358 7.77 -4.56 1.31
C VAL A 358 6.49 -5.29 1.77
N TYR A 359 5.34 -4.60 1.74
CA TYR A 359 4.06 -5.19 2.16
C TYR A 359 3.42 -6.11 1.12
N GLY A 360 4.08 -6.34 -0.01
CA GLY A 360 3.57 -7.23 -1.03
C GLY A 360 2.35 -6.72 -1.81
N THR A 361 1.97 -5.47 -1.64
CA THR A 361 0.80 -4.83 -2.29
C THR A 361 1.14 -4.08 -3.57
N ALA A 362 2.44 -3.87 -3.85
CA ALA A 362 2.90 -3.20 -5.07
C ALA A 362 2.57 -4.01 -6.32
N GLY A 363 2.10 -3.31 -7.36
CA GLY A 363 1.90 -3.86 -8.70
C GLY A 363 3.09 -3.63 -9.64
N ALA A 364 2.99 -4.14 -10.86
CA ALA A 364 4.06 -4.00 -11.85
C ALA A 364 4.33 -2.51 -12.23
N ARG A 365 3.32 -1.64 -12.15
CA ARG A 365 3.48 -0.18 -12.35
C ARG A 365 4.28 0.47 -11.25
N ASP A 366 4.10 0.04 -9.99
CA ASP A 366 4.89 0.54 -8.86
C ASP A 366 6.38 0.16 -9.02
N MET A 367 6.67 -1.07 -9.48
CA MET A 367 8.02 -1.51 -9.81
C MET A 367 8.64 -0.66 -10.93
N ARG A 368 7.91 -0.39 -12.02
CA ARG A 368 8.37 0.50 -13.10
C ARG A 368 8.63 1.93 -12.61
N ALA A 369 7.83 2.42 -11.66
CA ALA A 369 8.04 3.74 -11.06
C ALA A 369 9.40 3.85 -10.33
N ILE A 370 9.81 2.80 -9.61
CA ILE A 370 11.16 2.71 -9.01
C ILE A 370 12.24 2.73 -10.11
N ALA A 371 12.08 1.90 -11.14
CA ALA A 371 13.05 1.84 -12.24
C ALA A 371 13.19 3.19 -12.98
N ASN A 372 12.06 3.85 -13.29
CA ASN A 372 12.06 5.14 -13.97
C ASN A 372 12.69 6.26 -13.12
N THR A 373 12.59 6.15 -11.80
CA THR A 373 13.30 7.05 -10.88
C THR A 373 14.79 6.71 -10.85
N ALA A 374 15.16 5.43 -10.70
CA ALA A 374 16.54 4.97 -10.66
C ALA A 374 17.32 5.37 -11.94
N GLU A 375 16.69 5.35 -13.10
CA GLU A 375 17.28 5.82 -14.37
C GLU A 375 17.75 7.26 -14.31
N LYS A 376 17.08 8.13 -13.53
CA LYS A 376 17.41 9.56 -13.40
C LYS A 376 18.46 9.86 -12.34
N LEU A 377 18.67 8.96 -11.38
CA LEU A 377 19.57 9.18 -10.25
C LEU A 377 21.00 9.54 -10.64
N PRO A 378 21.66 8.85 -11.63
CA PRO A 378 23.00 9.22 -12.05
C PRO A 378 23.10 10.65 -12.58
N TYR A 379 22.08 11.11 -13.31
CA TYR A 379 22.02 12.48 -13.84
C TYR A 379 21.85 13.50 -12.71
N ILE A 380 20.93 13.28 -11.78
CA ILE A 380 20.73 14.17 -10.62
C ILE A 380 22.01 14.25 -9.78
N LYS A 381 22.63 13.10 -9.50
CA LYS A 381 23.90 13.02 -8.77
C LYS A 381 25.00 13.83 -9.47
N ALA A 382 25.12 13.71 -10.80
CA ALA A 382 26.11 14.44 -11.58
C ALA A 382 25.87 15.97 -11.52
N LEU A 383 24.61 16.44 -11.61
CA LEU A 383 24.27 17.86 -11.51
C LEU A 383 24.76 18.49 -10.20
N ILE A 384 24.48 17.85 -9.06
CA ILE A 384 24.83 18.39 -7.75
C ILE A 384 26.28 18.07 -7.32
N SER A 385 26.99 17.17 -8.01
CA SER A 385 28.39 16.83 -7.71
C SER A 385 29.34 18.01 -7.87
N SER A 386 28.98 19.01 -8.67
CA SER A 386 29.73 20.25 -8.90
C SER A 386 29.51 21.31 -7.83
N CYS A 387 28.64 21.04 -6.85
CA CYS A 387 28.34 21.96 -5.77
C CYS A 387 29.39 21.88 -4.66
N SER A 388 29.64 23.02 -4.02
CA SER A 388 30.67 23.19 -2.99
C SER A 388 30.11 23.28 -1.58
N SER A 389 28.81 23.58 -1.42
CA SER A 389 28.16 23.58 -0.10
C SER A 389 28.18 22.18 0.52
N GLU A 390 28.36 22.13 1.83
CA GLU A 390 28.48 20.87 2.56
C GLU A 390 27.25 19.98 2.37
N GLU A 391 26.04 20.55 2.43
CA GLU A 391 24.78 19.84 2.28
C GLU A 391 24.64 19.19 0.89
N LEU A 392 24.84 19.96 -0.18
CA LEU A 392 24.72 19.42 -1.56
C LEU A 392 25.83 18.42 -1.89
N SER A 393 27.04 18.63 -1.37
CA SER A 393 28.15 17.69 -1.52
C SER A 393 27.88 16.36 -0.79
N PHE A 394 27.33 16.44 0.43
CA PHE A 394 26.89 15.28 1.20
C PHE A 394 25.79 14.53 0.45
N THR A 395 24.70 15.22 0.07
CA THR A 395 23.59 14.64 -0.71
C THR A 395 24.09 13.94 -1.97
N SER A 396 24.98 14.58 -2.73
CA SER A 396 25.56 13.96 -3.94
C SER A 396 26.29 12.66 -3.66
N LYS A 397 27.01 12.54 -2.54
CA LYS A 397 27.74 11.32 -2.18
C LYS A 397 26.79 10.20 -1.75
N GLU A 398 25.76 10.55 -0.96
CA GLU A 398 24.83 9.59 -0.36
C GLU A 398 23.76 9.06 -1.33
N ILE A 399 23.45 9.76 -2.42
CA ILE A 399 22.55 9.21 -3.46
C ILE A 399 23.17 7.95 -4.04
N ASP A 400 22.51 6.81 -3.85
CA ASP A 400 22.81 5.55 -4.54
C ASP A 400 22.14 5.56 -5.92
N ALA A 401 22.89 5.18 -6.95
CA ALA A 401 22.37 5.13 -8.32
C ALA A 401 21.33 4.01 -8.54
N LEU A 402 21.24 3.04 -7.63
CA LEU A 402 20.34 1.88 -7.69
C LEU A 402 20.37 1.15 -9.06
N ALA A 403 21.56 1.08 -9.67
CA ALA A 403 21.75 0.55 -11.03
C ALA A 403 21.35 -0.92 -11.13
N ASP A 404 21.67 -1.72 -10.12
CA ASP A 404 21.30 -3.13 -9.99
C ASP A 404 19.79 -3.34 -9.94
N ILE A 405 19.07 -2.47 -9.23
CA ILE A 405 17.60 -2.49 -9.14
C ILE A 405 16.98 -2.06 -10.47
N TYR A 406 17.52 -1.01 -11.08
CA TYR A 406 17.09 -0.59 -12.42
C TYR A 406 17.24 -1.72 -13.44
N GLU A 407 18.42 -2.35 -13.50
CA GLU A 407 18.69 -3.45 -14.42
C GLU A 407 17.75 -4.63 -14.19
N LEU A 408 17.54 -5.04 -12.93
CA LEU A 408 16.63 -6.12 -12.57
C LEU A 408 15.21 -5.86 -13.08
N ILE A 409 14.65 -4.70 -12.77
CA ILE A 409 13.29 -4.36 -13.16
C ILE A 409 13.19 -4.17 -14.68
N ASN A 410 14.16 -3.50 -15.28
CA ASN A 410 14.16 -3.25 -16.72
C ASN A 410 14.35 -4.51 -17.56
N ALA A 411 15.05 -5.51 -17.06
CA ALA A 411 15.19 -6.81 -17.72
C ALA A 411 13.92 -7.67 -17.57
N SER A 412 13.18 -7.52 -16.48
CA SER A 412 12.10 -8.45 -16.11
C SER A 412 10.69 -7.92 -16.42
N ILE A 413 10.44 -6.63 -16.31
CA ILE A 413 9.10 -6.03 -16.42
C ILE A 413 9.02 -5.16 -17.67
N VAL A 414 7.91 -5.25 -18.41
CA VAL A 414 7.63 -4.43 -19.61
C VAL A 414 7.55 -2.94 -19.24
N GLU A 415 7.76 -2.04 -20.21
CA GLU A 415 7.75 -0.59 -19.98
C GLU A 415 6.39 -0.05 -19.56
N ASP A 416 5.31 -0.55 -20.17
CA ASP A 416 3.92 -0.19 -19.84
C ASP A 416 3.14 -1.42 -19.40
N PRO A 417 3.27 -1.81 -18.12
CA PRO A 417 2.56 -2.97 -17.60
C PRO A 417 1.07 -2.68 -17.41
N PRO A 418 0.21 -3.72 -17.47
CA PRO A 418 -1.20 -3.60 -17.21
C PRO A 418 -1.46 -3.06 -15.80
N PHE A 419 -2.69 -2.57 -15.57
CA PHE A 419 -3.07 -2.03 -14.27
C PHE A 419 -3.06 -3.12 -13.18
N SER A 420 -3.56 -4.30 -13.51
CA SER A 420 -3.65 -5.43 -12.59
C SER A 420 -2.66 -6.54 -12.96
N ILE A 421 -1.91 -7.04 -11.99
CA ILE A 421 -1.05 -8.22 -12.17
C ILE A 421 -1.84 -9.49 -12.55
N ARG A 422 -3.16 -9.51 -12.31
CA ARG A 422 -4.03 -10.61 -12.70
C ARG A 422 -4.31 -10.67 -14.21
N GLU A 423 -4.10 -9.56 -14.91
CA GLU A 423 -4.26 -9.52 -16.37
C GLU A 423 -3.14 -10.28 -17.09
N GLY A 424 -2.00 -10.51 -16.43
CA GLY A 424 -0.80 -11.09 -17.02
C GLY A 424 -0.13 -10.15 -18.05
N GLY A 425 0.91 -10.63 -18.73
CA GLY A 425 1.57 -9.88 -19.79
C GLY A 425 2.50 -8.77 -19.31
N PHE A 426 2.92 -8.78 -18.06
CA PHE A 426 3.82 -7.78 -17.47
C PHE A 426 5.27 -8.25 -17.39
N ILE A 427 5.57 -9.54 -17.54
CA ILE A 427 6.94 -10.05 -17.66
C ILE A 427 7.45 -9.79 -19.07
N LYS A 428 8.68 -9.33 -19.21
CA LYS A 428 9.29 -9.00 -20.49
C LYS A 428 9.64 -10.26 -21.28
N ASP A 429 9.49 -10.21 -22.61
CA ASP A 429 9.91 -11.32 -23.49
C ASP A 429 11.42 -11.55 -23.37
N GLY A 430 11.83 -12.80 -23.31
CA GLY A 430 13.23 -13.21 -23.14
C GLY A 430 13.72 -13.23 -21.68
N TYR A 431 12.90 -12.84 -20.71
CA TYR A 431 13.26 -12.93 -19.29
C TYR A 431 13.21 -14.37 -18.75
N ASN A 432 12.19 -15.13 -19.17
CA ASN A 432 12.01 -16.52 -18.75
C ASN A 432 11.54 -17.38 -19.93
N SER A 433 12.27 -18.47 -20.23
CA SER A 433 11.99 -19.36 -21.36
C SER A 433 10.63 -20.04 -21.29
N ASP A 434 10.13 -20.35 -20.10
CA ASP A 434 8.85 -21.03 -19.93
C ASP A 434 7.68 -20.07 -20.16
N VAL A 435 7.85 -18.79 -19.77
CA VAL A 435 6.90 -17.71 -20.12
C VAL A 435 6.82 -17.53 -21.62
N ASP A 436 7.96 -17.45 -22.31
CA ASP A 436 8.03 -17.29 -23.76
C ASP A 436 7.41 -18.50 -24.49
N TYR A 437 7.68 -19.71 -23.99
CA TYR A 437 7.09 -20.93 -24.52
C TYR A 437 5.55 -20.94 -24.37
N LEU A 438 5.03 -20.63 -23.19
CA LEU A 438 3.58 -20.58 -22.95
C LEU A 438 2.90 -19.49 -23.80
N ARG A 439 3.53 -18.33 -23.98
CA ARG A 439 3.04 -17.27 -24.88
C ARG A 439 3.01 -17.73 -26.33
N SER A 440 4.03 -18.48 -26.77
CA SER A 440 4.07 -19.03 -28.12
C SER A 440 2.92 -20.00 -28.41
N ILE A 441 2.53 -20.82 -27.42
CA ILE A 441 1.33 -21.69 -27.53
C ILE A 441 0.08 -20.83 -27.70
N MET A 442 -0.07 -19.77 -26.95
CA MET A 442 -1.24 -18.87 -27.03
C MET A 442 -1.30 -18.10 -28.37
N GLN A 443 -0.16 -17.64 -28.90
CA GLN A 443 -0.09 -16.99 -30.20
C GLN A 443 -0.41 -17.96 -31.34
N ASN A 444 0.20 -19.12 -31.30
CA ASN A 444 -0.02 -20.16 -32.31
C ASN A 444 -1.46 -20.71 -32.27
N SER A 445 -2.18 -20.55 -31.17
CA SER A 445 -3.58 -21.00 -31.05
C SER A 445 -4.50 -20.30 -32.05
N LYS A 446 -4.29 -19.03 -32.36
CA LYS A 446 -5.07 -18.28 -33.36
C LYS A 446 -4.86 -18.85 -34.77
N ASP A 447 -3.62 -19.13 -35.11
CA ASP A 447 -3.28 -19.74 -36.40
C ASP A 447 -3.81 -21.16 -36.49
N TRP A 448 -3.78 -21.89 -35.37
CA TRP A 448 -4.34 -23.22 -35.28
C TRP A 448 -5.87 -23.21 -35.44
N ILE A 449 -6.59 -22.30 -34.78
CA ILE A 449 -8.04 -22.10 -34.97
C ILE A 449 -8.37 -21.78 -36.42
N ASN A 450 -7.64 -20.87 -37.06
CA ASN A 450 -7.83 -20.52 -38.47
C ASN A 450 -7.60 -21.74 -39.36
N LYS A 451 -6.57 -22.54 -39.10
CA LYS A 451 -6.27 -23.76 -39.85
C LYS A 451 -7.35 -24.83 -39.69
N ILE A 452 -7.86 -25.02 -38.46
CA ILE A 452 -9.00 -25.92 -38.22
C ILE A 452 -10.23 -25.42 -38.98
N GLU A 453 -10.52 -24.11 -38.94
CA GLU A 453 -11.65 -23.50 -39.65
C GLU A 453 -11.54 -23.72 -41.17
N GLU A 454 -10.36 -23.51 -41.74
CA GLU A 454 -10.11 -23.75 -43.17
C GLU A 454 -10.22 -25.23 -43.54
N THR A 455 -9.67 -26.12 -42.73
CA THR A 455 -9.74 -27.57 -42.93
C THR A 455 -11.18 -28.03 -42.87
N GLU A 456 -11.93 -27.62 -41.85
CA GLU A 456 -13.34 -28.01 -41.69
C GLU A 456 -14.23 -27.45 -42.83
N LYS A 457 -13.98 -26.21 -43.30
CA LYS A 457 -14.66 -25.67 -44.49
C LYS A 457 -14.37 -26.48 -45.76
N SER A 458 -13.13 -26.91 -45.91
CA SER A 458 -12.70 -27.70 -47.06
C SER A 458 -13.31 -29.12 -47.07
N GLU A 459 -13.32 -29.78 -45.91
CA GLU A 459 -13.83 -31.14 -45.76
C GLU A 459 -15.35 -31.23 -45.80
N THR A 460 -16.05 -30.27 -45.18
CA THR A 460 -17.51 -30.26 -45.11
C THR A 460 -18.17 -29.55 -46.28
N GLY A 461 -17.44 -28.72 -47.02
CA GLY A 461 -18.00 -27.85 -48.05
C GLY A 461 -18.84 -26.69 -47.54
N ILE A 462 -18.97 -26.51 -46.23
CA ILE A 462 -19.79 -25.49 -45.59
C ILE A 462 -19.01 -24.16 -45.51
N ARG A 463 -19.14 -23.31 -46.51
CA ARG A 463 -18.40 -22.04 -46.63
C ARG A 463 -18.72 -21.01 -45.54
N THR A 464 -19.89 -21.11 -44.91
CA THR A 464 -20.36 -20.20 -43.88
C THR A 464 -19.96 -20.64 -42.46
N LEU A 465 -19.29 -21.77 -42.32
CA LEU A 465 -18.76 -22.27 -41.05
C LEU A 465 -17.79 -21.27 -40.45
N LYS A 466 -17.93 -21.04 -39.14
CA LYS A 466 -17.03 -20.19 -38.34
C LYS A 466 -16.72 -20.84 -37.00
N ILE A 467 -15.50 -20.65 -36.52
CA ILE A 467 -15.14 -21.03 -35.15
C ILE A 467 -15.31 -19.81 -34.26
N GLY A 468 -16.05 -19.94 -33.15
CA GLY A 468 -16.27 -18.93 -32.15
C GLY A 468 -15.92 -19.43 -30.75
N TYR A 469 -15.85 -18.51 -29.80
CA TYR A 469 -15.61 -18.81 -28.37
C TYR A 469 -16.74 -18.26 -27.51
N ASN A 470 -17.14 -19.02 -26.50
CA ASN A 470 -18.11 -18.60 -25.50
C ASN A 470 -17.63 -19.07 -24.12
N ARG A 471 -17.71 -18.19 -23.09
CA ARG A 471 -17.24 -18.52 -21.74
C ARG A 471 -17.89 -19.75 -21.10
N VAL A 472 -19.14 -20.06 -21.48
CA VAL A 472 -19.90 -21.20 -20.92
C VAL A 472 -19.60 -22.50 -21.64
N PHE A 473 -19.42 -22.47 -22.98
CA PHE A 473 -19.32 -23.65 -23.83
C PHE A 473 -17.94 -23.85 -24.43
N GLY A 474 -17.01 -22.91 -24.24
CA GLY A 474 -15.69 -22.94 -24.85
C GLY A 474 -15.69 -22.59 -26.33
N TYR A 475 -14.73 -23.15 -27.06
CA TYR A 475 -14.68 -23.03 -28.53
C TYR A 475 -15.75 -23.90 -29.19
N TYR A 476 -16.39 -23.37 -30.24
CA TYR A 476 -17.43 -24.05 -30.99
C TYR A 476 -17.37 -23.73 -32.47
N ILE A 477 -17.85 -24.66 -33.27
CA ILE A 477 -18.08 -24.49 -34.70
C ILE A 477 -19.54 -24.06 -34.90
N GLU A 478 -19.75 -22.91 -35.51
CA GLU A 478 -21.09 -22.40 -35.82
C GLU A 478 -21.45 -22.71 -37.26
N VAL A 479 -22.57 -23.42 -37.47
CA VAL A 479 -23.11 -23.80 -38.77
C VAL A 479 -24.49 -23.21 -38.92
N SER A 480 -24.75 -22.51 -40.04
CA SER A 480 -26.06 -21.97 -40.39
C SER A 480 -27.09 -23.06 -40.60
N LYS A 481 -28.36 -22.82 -40.28
CA LYS A 481 -29.45 -23.79 -40.41
C LYS A 481 -29.61 -24.39 -41.79
N SER A 482 -29.23 -23.68 -42.85
CA SER A 482 -29.24 -24.13 -44.22
C SER A 482 -28.31 -25.31 -44.54
N PHE A 483 -27.31 -25.54 -43.67
CA PHE A 483 -26.27 -26.58 -43.89
C PHE A 483 -26.27 -27.64 -42.79
N ILE A 484 -27.31 -27.75 -41.96
CA ILE A 484 -27.38 -28.74 -40.87
C ILE A 484 -27.30 -30.17 -41.37
N ASN A 485 -27.86 -30.44 -42.56
CA ASN A 485 -27.84 -31.79 -43.16
C ASN A 485 -26.47 -32.19 -43.72
N ASP A 486 -25.56 -31.22 -43.87
CA ASP A 486 -24.21 -31.43 -44.38
C ASP A 486 -23.19 -31.58 -43.25
N VAL A 487 -23.65 -31.53 -41.99
CA VAL A 487 -22.80 -31.64 -40.81
C VAL A 487 -22.33 -33.08 -40.61
N PRO A 488 -21.01 -33.34 -40.50
CA PRO A 488 -20.48 -34.68 -40.28
C PRO A 488 -20.89 -35.28 -38.93
N GLU A 489 -20.98 -36.63 -38.87
CA GLU A 489 -21.30 -37.35 -37.61
C GLU A 489 -20.30 -37.10 -36.48
N ARG A 490 -19.05 -36.73 -36.80
CA ARG A 490 -18.02 -36.37 -35.80
C ARG A 490 -18.29 -35.10 -35.03
N TYR A 491 -19.25 -34.26 -35.48
CA TYR A 491 -19.63 -33.03 -34.79
C TYR A 491 -20.64 -33.34 -33.67
N ILE A 492 -20.27 -32.96 -32.46
CA ILE A 492 -21.11 -33.09 -31.28
C ILE A 492 -21.88 -31.78 -31.08
N ARG A 493 -23.21 -31.82 -31.20
CA ARG A 493 -24.05 -30.66 -31.02
C ARG A 493 -24.07 -30.20 -29.57
N LYS A 494 -23.79 -28.91 -29.31
CA LYS A 494 -23.80 -28.28 -28.01
C LYS A 494 -24.97 -27.31 -27.79
N GLN A 495 -25.35 -26.55 -28.81
CA GLN A 495 -26.41 -25.55 -28.69
C GLN A 495 -27.13 -25.33 -30.01
N THR A 496 -28.47 -25.16 -29.93
CA THR A 496 -29.32 -24.77 -31.06
C THR A 496 -29.79 -23.33 -30.84
N LEU A 497 -29.54 -22.47 -31.83
CA LEU A 497 -29.95 -21.06 -31.85
C LEU A 497 -31.01 -20.84 -32.95
N ALA A 498 -31.57 -19.61 -32.98
CA ALA A 498 -32.61 -19.28 -33.97
C ALA A 498 -32.17 -19.48 -35.44
N ASN A 499 -30.92 -19.13 -35.78
CA ASN A 499 -30.39 -19.11 -37.16
C ASN A 499 -29.22 -20.06 -37.40
N CYS A 500 -28.65 -20.70 -36.38
CA CYS A 500 -27.48 -21.58 -36.48
C CYS A 500 -27.50 -22.66 -35.40
N GLU A 501 -26.65 -23.65 -35.57
CA GLU A 501 -26.31 -24.62 -34.52
C GLU A 501 -24.82 -24.58 -34.22
N ARG A 502 -24.48 -24.87 -32.95
CA ARG A 502 -23.10 -24.89 -32.46
C ARG A 502 -22.68 -26.30 -32.14
N TYR A 503 -21.52 -26.65 -32.65
CA TYR A 503 -20.93 -27.96 -32.54
C TYR A 503 -19.52 -27.90 -31.98
N ILE A 504 -19.02 -29.04 -31.51
CA ILE A 504 -17.65 -29.23 -31.06
C ILE A 504 -17.08 -30.48 -31.72
N THR A 505 -15.79 -30.44 -32.05
CA THR A 505 -15.02 -31.62 -32.45
C THR A 505 -14.02 -32.00 -31.37
N GLN A 506 -13.52 -33.25 -31.42
CA GLN A 506 -12.50 -33.69 -30.46
C GLN A 506 -11.21 -32.86 -30.60
N GLU A 507 -10.79 -32.54 -31.82
CA GLU A 507 -9.62 -31.71 -32.10
C GLU A 507 -9.76 -30.31 -31.50
N LEU A 508 -10.93 -29.68 -31.67
CA LEU A 508 -11.20 -28.37 -31.09
C LEU A 508 -11.18 -28.39 -29.55
N LYS A 509 -11.66 -29.49 -28.94
CA LYS A 509 -11.65 -29.69 -27.50
C LYS A 509 -10.24 -29.92 -26.95
N ASP A 510 -9.41 -30.67 -27.65
CA ASP A 510 -8.04 -30.95 -27.26
C ASP A 510 -7.20 -29.66 -27.33
N MET A 511 -7.40 -28.86 -28.40
CA MET A 511 -6.80 -27.54 -28.52
C MET A 511 -7.23 -26.59 -27.38
N GLU A 512 -8.53 -26.54 -27.08
CA GLU A 512 -9.08 -25.73 -25.99
C GLU A 512 -8.41 -26.07 -24.66
N THR A 513 -8.28 -27.36 -24.36
CA THR A 513 -7.65 -27.84 -23.13
C THR A 513 -6.18 -27.38 -23.03
N GLN A 514 -5.45 -27.42 -24.16
CA GLN A 514 -4.07 -26.94 -24.21
C GLN A 514 -3.97 -25.44 -24.04
N VAL A 515 -4.84 -24.66 -24.70
CA VAL A 515 -4.81 -23.18 -24.63
C VAL A 515 -5.22 -22.68 -23.24
N LEU A 516 -6.30 -23.20 -22.67
CA LEU A 516 -6.74 -22.82 -21.32
C LEU A 516 -5.70 -23.22 -20.27
N GLY A 517 -5.18 -24.47 -20.38
CA GLY A 517 -4.11 -24.91 -19.48
C GLY A 517 -2.81 -24.10 -19.61
N ALA A 518 -2.49 -23.58 -20.80
CA ALA A 518 -1.35 -22.69 -21.00
C ALA A 518 -1.60 -21.29 -20.41
N THR A 519 -2.83 -20.78 -20.52
CA THR A 519 -3.21 -19.47 -19.95
C THR A 519 -3.09 -19.46 -18.42
N ASP A 520 -3.67 -20.46 -17.76
CA ASP A 520 -3.62 -20.57 -16.30
C ASP A 520 -2.18 -20.75 -15.79
N LYS A 521 -1.40 -21.60 -16.47
CA LYS A 521 0.02 -21.79 -16.14
C LYS A 521 0.84 -20.53 -16.36
N LEU A 522 0.57 -19.79 -17.45
CA LEU A 522 1.27 -18.53 -17.73
C LEU A 522 1.00 -17.49 -16.64
N GLN A 523 -0.26 -17.30 -16.25
CA GLN A 523 -0.63 -16.37 -15.19
C GLN A 523 0.01 -16.74 -13.85
N ALA A 524 -0.02 -18.02 -13.49
CA ALA A 524 0.61 -18.50 -12.26
C ALA A 524 2.13 -18.29 -12.27
N LEU A 525 2.80 -18.59 -13.39
CA LEU A 525 4.25 -18.42 -13.53
C LEU A 525 4.66 -16.94 -13.53
N GLU A 526 3.93 -16.09 -14.26
CA GLU A 526 4.19 -14.64 -14.25
C GLU A 526 4.02 -14.05 -12.84
N TYR A 527 3.00 -14.47 -12.10
CA TYR A 527 2.79 -14.04 -10.72
C TYR A 527 3.92 -14.50 -9.79
N GLN A 528 4.37 -15.76 -9.93
CA GLN A 528 5.50 -16.27 -9.16
C GLN A 528 6.77 -15.45 -9.42
N LEU A 529 7.14 -15.28 -10.71
CA LEU A 529 8.31 -14.49 -11.11
C LEU A 529 8.23 -13.05 -10.60
N PHE A 530 7.05 -12.44 -10.67
CA PHE A 530 6.82 -11.10 -10.15
C PHE A 530 7.07 -11.03 -8.63
N THR A 531 6.59 -12.03 -7.89
CA THR A 531 6.80 -12.10 -6.44
C THR A 531 8.30 -12.20 -6.11
N GLU A 532 9.05 -13.05 -6.82
CA GLU A 532 10.50 -13.18 -6.65
C GLU A 532 11.25 -11.87 -6.98
N ILE A 533 10.83 -11.14 -8.02
CA ILE A 533 11.42 -9.84 -8.38
C ILE A 533 11.10 -8.81 -7.31
N ARG A 534 9.85 -8.76 -6.83
CA ARG A 534 9.40 -7.84 -5.79
C ARG A 534 10.16 -8.07 -4.48
N GLU A 535 10.36 -9.30 -4.06
CA GLU A 535 11.15 -9.67 -2.88
C GLU A 535 12.61 -9.19 -3.00
N LYS A 536 13.25 -9.42 -4.15
CA LYS A 536 14.62 -8.90 -4.40
C LYS A 536 14.72 -7.38 -4.30
N VAL A 537 13.68 -6.65 -4.68
CA VAL A 537 13.66 -5.19 -4.52
C VAL A 537 13.38 -4.82 -3.06
N ALA A 538 12.50 -5.55 -2.37
CA ALA A 538 12.23 -5.36 -0.94
C ALA A 538 13.48 -5.54 -0.07
N ASP A 539 14.36 -6.50 -0.40
CA ASP A 539 15.64 -6.72 0.30
C ASP A 539 16.56 -5.47 0.28
N ASN A 540 16.29 -4.51 -0.60
CA ASN A 540 17.03 -3.26 -0.74
C ASN A 540 16.29 -2.04 -0.16
N VAL A 541 15.30 -2.25 0.71
CA VAL A 541 14.44 -1.19 1.25
C VAL A 541 15.23 -0.02 1.83
N HIS A 542 16.24 -0.26 2.67
CA HIS A 542 17.04 0.79 3.31
C HIS A 542 17.85 1.63 2.30
N ARG A 543 18.42 1.02 1.26
CA ARG A 543 19.12 1.73 0.18
C ARG A 543 18.18 2.68 -0.57
N ILE A 544 16.98 2.18 -0.88
CA ILE A 544 15.96 2.93 -1.61
C ILE A 544 15.42 4.08 -0.73
N GLN A 545 15.11 3.81 0.55
CA GLN A 545 14.65 4.84 1.49
C GLN A 545 15.70 5.93 1.70
N LYS A 546 16.95 5.55 1.93
CA LYS A 546 18.05 6.52 2.07
C LYS A 546 18.19 7.38 0.81
N THR A 547 18.11 6.79 -0.37
CA THR A 547 18.16 7.56 -1.61
C THR A 547 16.94 8.47 -1.77
N ALA A 548 15.74 8.01 -1.39
CA ALA A 548 14.52 8.81 -1.42
C ALA A 548 14.62 10.03 -0.48
N SER A 549 15.17 9.85 0.72
CA SER A 549 15.39 10.97 1.67
C SER A 549 16.42 11.98 1.15
N MET A 550 17.42 11.55 0.39
CA MET A 550 18.39 12.45 -0.26
C MET A 550 17.80 13.23 -1.44
N LEU A 551 16.74 12.73 -2.06
CA LEU A 551 16.03 13.41 -3.15
C LEU A 551 14.98 14.41 -2.65
N ALA A 552 14.56 14.31 -1.39
CA ALA A 552 13.62 15.21 -0.75
C ALA A 552 14.26 16.58 -0.47
#